data_915c0b1df1375b8e408a08ef96a3a18f
#
_entry.id   915c0b1df1375b8e408a08ef96a3a18f
#
_cell.length_a   1.000
_cell.length_b   1.000
_cell.length_c   1.000
_cell.angle_alpha   90.00
_cell.angle_beta   90.00
_cell.angle_gamma   90.00
#
_symmetry.space_group_name_H-M   'P 1'
#
loop_
_entity.id
_entity.type
_entity.pdbx_description
1 polymer ?
#
loop_
_entity_poly.entity_id
_entity_poly.type
_entity_poly.pdbx_seq_one_letter_code
_entity_poly.pdbx_strand_id
1 'polypeptide(L)'
;PRNIIVLGAGISGLATASLLAKAGHKVTVIEGASWIGGKSKRIVVDGQRMDTGPALVTFPGVWQEFIRRYDTLGTGPKASEVAPITFEPLAEVGEYFYRGDKCLLPVEPGNKWHEPWEKFEAVHGKLDQEITTLLTNTSMSPKAFPAVSKLVSNYGLRLTTKSYLDGLKWLPEGLKEIISIHTLNAGVAPESTLALFATMPAVMATQKVLVPVGGVNEIPLTLEKLARHAGVDINLNEKVIGLGKASVKTEKASYQADLIVSSLDAKVTDRLLGKKTEEKNRKMSCSGVAIYAVLDEDLPAGTKTHSVIMPDDPAALHKS
;
A
#
# COMPACT_ATOMS: atom_id res chain seq x y z
N PRO A 1 28.45 -10.93 8.11
CA PRO A 1 27.76 -9.67 8.36
C PRO A 1 28.31 -8.57 7.45
N ARG A 2 27.42 -7.71 6.93
CA ARG A 2 27.77 -6.51 6.13
C ARG A 2 27.34 -5.29 6.90
N ASN A 3 28.00 -4.16 6.65
CA ASN A 3 27.55 -2.84 7.08
C ASN A 3 26.60 -2.27 6.01
N ILE A 4 25.33 -2.10 6.34
CA ILE A 4 24.27 -1.69 5.40
C ILE A 4 23.65 -0.38 5.86
N ILE A 5 23.49 0.56 4.93
CA ILE A 5 22.76 1.79 5.17
C ILE A 5 21.44 1.73 4.40
N VAL A 6 20.34 2.00 5.11
CA VAL A 6 19.01 2.15 4.53
C VAL A 6 18.61 3.61 4.58
N LEU A 7 18.23 4.18 3.43
CA LEU A 7 17.81 5.56 3.30
C LEU A 7 16.29 5.66 3.40
N GLY A 8 15.84 6.39 4.41
CA GLY A 8 14.43 6.62 4.71
C GLY A 8 13.85 5.64 5.74
N ALA A 9 13.20 6.19 6.76
CA ALA A 9 12.48 5.44 7.81
C ALA A 9 10.98 5.33 7.52
N GLY A 10 10.58 5.26 6.25
CA GLY A 10 9.23 4.89 5.83
C GLY A 10 8.96 3.39 6.08
N ILE A 11 7.73 2.94 5.84
CA ILE A 11 7.32 1.54 6.02
C ILE A 11 8.29 0.58 5.31
N SER A 12 8.63 0.85 4.05
CA SER A 12 9.53 -0.01 3.26
C SER A 12 10.95 -0.03 3.82
N GLY A 13 11.46 1.14 4.26
CA GLY A 13 12.80 1.24 4.84
C GLY A 13 12.91 0.49 6.17
N LEU A 14 11.94 0.68 7.06
CA LEU A 14 11.90 0.00 8.35
C LEU A 14 11.74 -1.52 8.20
N ALA A 15 10.84 -1.97 7.30
CA ALA A 15 10.67 -3.39 7.02
C ALA A 15 11.96 -4.01 6.46
N THR A 16 12.61 -3.34 5.50
CA THR A 16 13.87 -3.81 4.93
C THR A 16 14.97 -3.86 5.99
N ALA A 17 15.13 -2.80 6.77
CA ALA A 17 16.15 -2.70 7.81
C ALA A 17 15.98 -3.80 8.87
N SER A 18 14.74 -4.04 9.32
CA SER A 18 14.45 -5.08 10.31
C SER A 18 14.80 -6.48 9.81
N LEU A 19 14.47 -6.80 8.55
CA LEU A 19 14.80 -8.10 7.95
C LEU A 19 16.31 -8.28 7.76
N LEU A 20 17.01 -7.25 7.29
CA LEU A 20 18.47 -7.31 7.11
C LEU A 20 19.21 -7.46 8.44
N ALA A 21 18.79 -6.74 9.47
CA ALA A 21 19.38 -6.86 10.80
C ALA A 21 19.06 -8.23 11.42
N LYS A 22 17.82 -8.73 11.28
CA LYS A 22 17.44 -10.07 11.72
C LYS A 22 18.23 -11.16 11.01
N ALA A 23 18.66 -10.94 9.77
CA ALA A 23 19.56 -11.81 9.02
C ALA A 23 21.05 -11.71 9.45
N GLY A 24 21.36 -10.90 10.47
CA GLY A 24 22.71 -10.77 11.05
C GLY A 24 23.61 -9.70 10.42
N HIS A 25 23.04 -8.74 9.69
CA HIS A 25 23.78 -7.58 9.18
C HIS A 25 23.76 -6.42 10.17
N LYS A 26 24.82 -5.58 10.15
CA LYS A 26 24.82 -4.30 10.85
C LYS A 26 24.09 -3.27 9.99
N VAL A 27 22.98 -2.73 10.49
CA VAL A 27 22.11 -1.86 9.71
C VAL A 27 21.93 -0.51 10.39
N THR A 28 22.10 0.56 9.62
CA THR A 28 21.77 1.93 10.01
C THR A 28 20.72 2.50 9.07
N VAL A 29 19.64 3.04 9.62
CA VAL A 29 18.63 3.80 8.88
C VAL A 29 18.91 5.29 9.03
N ILE A 30 18.90 6.05 7.93
CA ILE A 30 19.08 7.50 7.92
C ILE A 30 17.80 8.15 7.40
N GLU A 31 17.20 9.02 8.22
CA GLU A 31 15.93 9.71 7.95
C GLU A 31 16.08 11.23 8.13
N GLY A 32 15.65 11.98 7.13
CA GLY A 32 15.70 13.45 7.17
C GLY A 32 14.66 14.11 8.09
N ALA A 33 13.54 13.44 8.33
CA ALA A 33 12.48 13.92 9.21
C ALA A 33 12.78 13.61 10.69
N SER A 34 12.04 14.29 11.58
CA SER A 34 12.06 14.01 13.03
C SER A 34 11.13 12.83 13.44
N TRP A 35 10.50 12.18 12.48
CA TRP A 35 9.55 11.08 12.69
C TRP A 35 9.79 9.93 11.73
N ILE A 36 9.31 8.75 12.10
CA ILE A 36 9.32 7.53 11.27
C ILE A 36 7.97 7.36 10.55
N GLY A 37 7.88 6.39 9.62
CA GLY A 37 6.65 6.01 8.92
C GLY A 37 6.50 6.66 7.55
N GLY A 38 7.26 7.72 7.25
CA GLY A 38 7.20 8.40 5.95
C GLY A 38 5.82 8.99 5.68
N LYS A 39 5.11 8.46 4.68
CA LYS A 39 3.72 8.90 4.34
C LYS A 39 2.67 8.37 5.32
N SER A 40 2.95 7.34 6.12
CA SER A 40 2.09 6.85 7.20
C SER A 40 2.45 7.57 8.50
N LYS A 41 2.01 8.82 8.61
CA LYS A 41 2.31 9.72 9.72
C LYS A 41 1.07 9.94 10.57
N ARG A 42 1.27 10.18 11.86
CA ARG A 42 0.24 10.62 12.80
C ARG A 42 0.41 12.11 13.10
N ILE A 43 -0.68 12.84 13.09
CA ILE A 43 -0.76 14.25 13.52
C ILE A 43 -1.71 14.36 14.71
N VAL A 44 -1.66 15.49 15.38
CA VAL A 44 -2.59 15.84 16.44
C VAL A 44 -3.30 17.13 16.04
N VAL A 45 -4.63 17.09 16.03
CA VAL A 45 -5.50 18.26 15.76
C VAL A 45 -6.45 18.37 16.92
N ASP A 46 -6.46 19.50 17.60
CA ASP A 46 -7.28 19.76 18.79
C ASP A 46 -7.23 18.64 19.84
N GLY A 47 -6.03 18.11 20.11
CA GLY A 47 -5.80 17.02 21.05
C GLY A 47 -6.19 15.62 20.52
N GLN A 48 -6.81 15.51 19.37
CA GLN A 48 -7.18 14.25 18.74
C GLN A 48 -6.08 13.74 17.82
N ARG A 49 -5.75 12.45 17.92
CA ARG A 49 -4.77 11.78 17.06
C ARG A 49 -5.42 11.39 15.74
N MET A 50 -4.79 11.76 14.63
CA MET A 50 -5.24 11.40 13.28
C MET A 50 -4.09 10.83 12.48
N ASP A 51 -4.34 9.69 11.85
CA ASP A 51 -3.37 9.09 10.94
C ASP A 51 -3.53 9.72 9.56
N THR A 52 -2.42 10.10 8.94
CA THR A 52 -2.37 10.67 7.61
C THR A 52 -1.81 9.65 6.61
N GLY A 53 -2.21 9.75 5.36
CA GLY A 53 -1.76 8.81 4.31
C GLY A 53 -2.67 7.58 4.21
N PRO A 54 -2.12 6.36 4.23
CA PRO A 54 -2.96 5.16 4.12
C PRO A 54 -3.87 5.03 5.34
N ALA A 55 -5.12 4.64 5.09
CA ALA A 55 -6.13 4.46 6.14
C ALA A 55 -6.46 2.99 6.40
N LEU A 56 -6.16 2.10 5.45
CA LEU A 56 -6.60 0.71 5.44
C LEU A 56 -5.46 -0.24 5.05
N VAL A 57 -5.53 -1.48 5.54
CA VAL A 57 -4.68 -2.59 5.11
C VAL A 57 -5.51 -3.47 4.17
N THR A 58 -5.31 -3.27 2.87
CA THR A 58 -6.11 -3.90 1.82
C THR A 58 -5.65 -5.29 1.42
N PHE A 59 -4.39 -5.62 1.67
CA PHE A 59 -3.79 -6.92 1.36
C PHE A 59 -3.08 -7.49 2.58
N PRO A 60 -3.81 -8.10 3.54
CA PRO A 60 -3.24 -8.64 4.77
C PRO A 60 -2.12 -9.66 4.54
N GLY A 61 -2.18 -10.41 3.45
CA GLY A 61 -1.17 -11.41 3.08
C GLY A 61 0.23 -10.83 2.92
N VAL A 62 0.36 -9.55 2.56
CA VAL A 62 1.67 -8.86 2.46
C VAL A 62 2.29 -8.68 3.86
N TRP A 63 1.48 -8.26 4.83
CA TRP A 63 1.91 -8.16 6.23
C TRP A 63 2.28 -9.54 6.81
N GLN A 64 1.45 -10.53 6.58
CA GLN A 64 1.69 -11.91 7.03
C GLN A 64 3.00 -12.47 6.46
N GLU A 65 3.29 -12.21 5.17
CA GLU A 65 4.55 -12.62 4.55
C GLU A 65 5.76 -11.90 5.13
N PHE A 66 5.64 -10.61 5.46
CA PHE A 66 6.70 -9.87 6.16
C PHE A 66 6.98 -10.51 7.53
N ILE A 67 5.95 -10.78 8.34
CA ILE A 67 6.08 -11.43 9.66
C ILE A 67 6.72 -12.81 9.52
N ARG A 68 6.25 -13.62 8.58
CA ARG A 68 6.82 -14.94 8.30
C ARG A 68 8.31 -14.85 7.98
N ARG A 69 8.73 -13.90 7.15
CA ARG A 69 10.16 -13.68 6.83
C ARG A 69 10.94 -13.27 8.07
N TYR A 70 10.44 -12.31 8.84
CA TYR A 70 11.10 -11.87 10.07
C TYR A 70 11.30 -13.03 11.04
N ASP A 71 10.27 -13.85 11.26
CA ASP A 71 10.29 -14.98 12.19
C ASP A 71 11.17 -16.16 11.73
N THR A 72 11.47 -16.27 10.44
CA THR A 72 12.33 -17.31 9.87
C THR A 72 13.78 -16.90 9.72
N LEU A 73 14.12 -15.62 9.86
CA LEU A 73 15.47 -15.10 9.76
C LEU A 73 16.17 -15.11 11.13
N GLY A 74 17.41 -15.63 11.16
CA GLY A 74 18.26 -15.63 12.34
C GLY A 74 17.67 -16.42 13.53
N THR A 75 18.22 -16.15 14.72
CA THR A 75 17.75 -16.67 16.01
C THR A 75 17.16 -15.54 16.84
N GLY A 76 16.29 -15.87 17.78
CA GLY A 76 15.71 -14.89 18.70
C GLY A 76 14.19 -14.84 18.61
N PRO A 77 13.55 -13.91 19.35
CA PRO A 77 12.11 -13.88 19.51
C PRO A 77 11.38 -13.61 18.19
N LYS A 78 10.14 -14.07 18.12
CA LYS A 78 9.22 -13.81 17.00
C LYS A 78 8.71 -12.37 17.05
N ALA A 79 8.21 -11.92 15.91
CA ALA A 79 7.66 -10.57 15.79
C ALA A 79 6.52 -10.30 16.80
N SER A 80 5.65 -11.29 17.03
CA SER A 80 4.54 -11.18 17.99
C SER A 80 5.00 -11.07 19.45
N GLU A 81 6.18 -11.55 19.79
CA GLU A 81 6.75 -11.44 21.13
C GLU A 81 7.42 -10.07 21.34
N VAL A 82 7.99 -9.50 20.28
CA VAL A 82 8.70 -8.22 20.33
C VAL A 82 7.73 -7.03 20.20
N ALA A 83 6.83 -7.08 19.26
CA ALA A 83 5.93 -5.98 18.93
C ALA A 83 4.58 -6.52 18.42
N PRO A 84 3.71 -6.98 19.35
CA PRO A 84 2.38 -7.45 18.97
C PRO A 84 1.57 -6.30 18.35
N ILE A 85 0.82 -6.62 17.31
CA ILE A 85 -0.13 -5.73 16.66
C ILE A 85 -1.43 -6.49 16.41
N THR A 86 -2.54 -5.87 16.74
CA THR A 86 -3.88 -6.42 16.54
C THR A 86 -4.55 -5.71 15.38
N PHE A 87 -5.22 -6.48 14.52
CA PHE A 87 -5.99 -5.96 13.41
C PHE A 87 -7.46 -6.30 13.57
N GLU A 88 -8.33 -5.37 13.24
CA GLU A 88 -9.76 -5.55 13.19
C GLU A 88 -10.22 -5.59 11.72
N PRO A 89 -11.00 -6.61 11.31
CA PRO A 89 -11.57 -6.65 9.98
C PRO A 89 -12.76 -5.70 9.88
N LEU A 90 -12.82 -4.94 8.79
CA LEU A 90 -14.01 -4.18 8.43
C LEU A 90 -15.05 -5.10 7.79
N ALA A 91 -16.32 -4.82 8.04
CA ALA A 91 -17.44 -5.55 7.45
C ALA A 91 -17.57 -5.28 5.94
N GLU A 92 -17.24 -4.05 5.54
CA GLU A 92 -17.31 -3.56 4.17
C GLU A 92 -15.96 -3.07 3.63
N VAL A 93 -15.79 -3.14 2.33
CA VAL A 93 -14.70 -2.48 1.59
C VAL A 93 -14.93 -0.98 1.56
N GLY A 94 -16.18 -0.58 1.41
CA GLY A 94 -16.64 0.81 1.43
C GLY A 94 -18.09 0.94 1.03
N GLU A 95 -18.63 2.13 1.27
CA GLU A 95 -19.95 2.58 0.81
C GLU A 95 -19.77 3.56 -0.36
N TYR A 96 -20.46 3.32 -1.46
CA TYR A 96 -20.31 4.07 -2.70
C TYR A 96 -21.61 4.80 -3.02
N PHE A 97 -21.54 6.12 -3.11
CA PHE A 97 -22.65 6.98 -3.53
C PHE A 97 -22.56 7.23 -5.03
N TYR A 98 -23.47 6.67 -5.78
CA TYR A 98 -23.48 6.64 -7.23
C TYR A 98 -24.78 7.22 -7.78
N ARG A 99 -24.77 8.46 -8.27
CA ARG A 99 -25.89 9.12 -9.00
C ARG A 99 -27.26 8.92 -8.35
N GLY A 100 -27.34 9.18 -7.04
CA GLY A 100 -28.57 9.01 -6.25
C GLY A 100 -28.79 7.59 -5.69
N ASP A 101 -28.01 6.60 -6.13
CA ASP A 101 -27.98 5.27 -5.55
C ASP A 101 -26.89 5.15 -4.47
N LYS A 102 -27.03 4.15 -3.63
CA LYS A 102 -26.05 3.79 -2.61
C LYS A 102 -25.75 2.29 -2.68
N CYS A 103 -24.48 1.92 -2.64
CA CYS A 103 -24.03 0.54 -2.74
C CYS A 103 -22.89 0.28 -1.75
N LEU A 104 -22.99 -0.79 -0.98
CA LEU A 104 -21.87 -1.33 -0.21
C LEU A 104 -21.08 -2.35 -1.05
N LEU A 105 -19.81 -2.53 -0.74
CA LEU A 105 -19.05 -3.69 -1.19
C LEU A 105 -18.58 -4.50 0.05
N PRO A 106 -18.86 -5.81 0.11
CA PRO A 106 -19.67 -6.60 -0.83
C PRO A 106 -21.11 -6.12 -0.90
N VAL A 107 -21.75 -6.32 -2.06
CA VAL A 107 -23.11 -5.82 -2.30
C VAL A 107 -24.12 -6.64 -1.50
N GLU A 108 -24.92 -5.96 -0.70
CA GLU A 108 -25.90 -6.59 0.19
C GLU A 108 -27.07 -7.24 -0.57
N PRO A 109 -27.66 -8.33 -0.02
CA PRO A 109 -28.91 -8.89 -0.53
C PRO A 109 -30.02 -7.83 -0.62
N GLY A 110 -30.80 -7.89 -1.70
CA GLY A 110 -31.86 -6.91 -1.97
C GLY A 110 -31.42 -5.68 -2.76
N ASN A 111 -30.13 -5.41 -2.89
CA ASN A 111 -29.65 -4.39 -3.82
C ASN A 111 -29.74 -4.93 -5.27
N LYS A 112 -30.11 -4.05 -6.22
CA LYS A 112 -30.23 -4.39 -7.66
C LYS A 112 -28.95 -4.95 -8.30
N TRP A 113 -27.80 -4.74 -7.67
CA TRP A 113 -26.49 -5.20 -8.14
C TRP A 113 -25.95 -6.41 -7.38
N HIS A 114 -26.73 -7.00 -6.47
CA HIS A 114 -26.27 -8.12 -5.65
C HIS A 114 -25.87 -9.34 -6.49
N GLU A 115 -26.76 -9.86 -7.34
CA GLU A 115 -26.45 -11.03 -8.19
C GLU A 115 -25.27 -10.79 -9.15
N PRO A 116 -25.19 -9.64 -9.87
CA PRO A 116 -23.99 -9.33 -10.66
C PRO A 116 -22.71 -9.27 -9.81
N TRP A 117 -22.79 -8.74 -8.59
CA TRP A 117 -21.63 -8.71 -7.70
C TRP A 117 -21.20 -10.12 -7.28
N GLU A 118 -22.12 -10.96 -6.80
CA GLU A 118 -21.81 -12.33 -6.40
C GLU A 118 -21.14 -13.11 -7.53
N LYS A 119 -21.64 -12.97 -8.76
CA LYS A 119 -21.05 -13.58 -9.94
C LYS A 119 -19.62 -13.07 -10.21
N PHE A 120 -19.39 -11.79 -10.02
CA PHE A 120 -18.07 -11.17 -10.17
C PHE A 120 -17.11 -11.63 -9.06
N GLU A 121 -17.54 -11.57 -7.82
CA GLU A 121 -16.77 -11.96 -6.64
C GLU A 121 -16.41 -13.44 -6.66
N ALA A 122 -17.31 -14.32 -7.10
CA ALA A 122 -17.06 -15.75 -7.22
C ALA A 122 -15.87 -16.10 -8.14
N VAL A 123 -15.57 -15.25 -9.12
CA VAL A 123 -14.43 -15.39 -10.01
C VAL A 123 -13.20 -14.70 -9.44
N HIS A 124 -13.34 -13.43 -9.08
CA HIS A 124 -12.21 -12.56 -8.76
C HIS A 124 -11.74 -12.67 -7.31
N GLY A 125 -12.65 -12.95 -6.37
CA GLY A 125 -12.30 -13.12 -4.96
C GLY A 125 -11.36 -14.29 -4.68
N LYS A 126 -11.28 -15.26 -5.57
CA LYS A 126 -10.39 -16.44 -5.47
C LYS A 126 -8.96 -16.17 -5.93
N LEU A 127 -8.65 -14.96 -6.38
CA LEU A 127 -7.34 -14.59 -6.93
C LEU A 127 -6.43 -13.92 -5.88
N ASP A 128 -6.80 -13.98 -4.62
CA ASP A 128 -6.07 -13.36 -3.50
C ASP A 128 -4.64 -13.88 -3.37
N GLN A 129 -4.45 -15.20 -3.49
CA GLN A 129 -3.13 -15.81 -3.36
C GLN A 129 -2.21 -15.41 -4.51
N GLU A 130 -2.74 -15.34 -5.73
CA GLU A 130 -2.00 -14.87 -6.90
C GLU A 130 -1.59 -13.40 -6.76
N ILE A 131 -2.51 -12.55 -6.33
CA ILE A 131 -2.21 -11.12 -6.07
C ILE A 131 -1.16 -10.99 -4.96
N THR A 132 -1.33 -11.67 -3.82
CA THR A 132 -0.36 -11.67 -2.73
C THR A 132 1.01 -12.17 -3.21
N THR A 133 1.05 -13.22 -4.04
CA THR A 133 2.29 -13.74 -4.62
C THR A 133 3.01 -12.69 -5.47
N LEU A 134 2.27 -11.93 -6.31
CA LEU A 134 2.86 -10.86 -7.10
C LEU A 134 3.36 -9.70 -6.24
N LEU A 135 2.64 -9.34 -5.19
CA LEU A 135 3.02 -8.25 -4.29
C LEU A 135 4.24 -8.58 -3.42
N THR A 136 4.49 -9.86 -3.15
CA THR A 136 5.55 -10.33 -2.24
C THR A 136 6.77 -10.92 -2.93
N ASN A 137 6.76 -11.03 -4.27
CA ASN A 137 7.87 -11.54 -5.07
C ASN A 137 8.24 -10.53 -6.17
N THR A 138 9.46 -10.63 -6.68
CA THR A 138 9.84 -9.88 -7.87
C THR A 138 9.15 -10.46 -9.10
N SER A 139 8.84 -9.61 -10.09
CA SER A 139 8.17 -10.01 -11.33
C SER A 139 8.94 -11.08 -12.14
N MET A 140 10.25 -11.18 -11.94
CA MET A 140 11.13 -12.18 -12.58
C MET A 140 11.33 -13.44 -11.72
N SER A 141 10.67 -13.54 -10.56
CA SER A 141 10.78 -14.72 -9.72
C SER A 141 10.08 -15.92 -10.37
N PRO A 142 10.71 -17.11 -10.43
CA PRO A 142 10.03 -18.32 -10.88
C PRO A 142 8.74 -18.62 -10.12
N LYS A 143 8.65 -18.22 -8.86
CA LYS A 143 7.44 -18.36 -8.02
C LYS A 143 6.27 -17.49 -8.49
N ALA A 144 6.54 -16.40 -9.23
CA ALA A 144 5.51 -15.51 -9.76
C ALA A 144 4.86 -16.07 -11.06
N PHE A 145 5.53 -16.92 -11.82
CA PHE A 145 5.03 -17.41 -13.11
C PHE A 145 3.67 -18.11 -13.04
N PRO A 146 3.40 -19.05 -12.10
CA PRO A 146 2.09 -19.67 -12.01
C PRO A 146 0.98 -18.65 -11.71
N ALA A 147 1.26 -17.68 -10.83
CA ALA A 147 0.31 -16.62 -10.50
C ALA A 147 0.03 -15.72 -11.70
N VAL A 148 1.08 -15.29 -12.43
CA VAL A 148 0.93 -14.52 -13.68
C VAL A 148 0.11 -15.29 -14.70
N SER A 149 0.41 -16.58 -14.92
CA SER A 149 -0.30 -17.42 -15.88
C SER A 149 -1.79 -17.53 -15.55
N LYS A 150 -2.13 -17.74 -14.29
CA LYS A 150 -3.53 -17.83 -13.83
C LYS A 150 -4.25 -16.49 -13.99
N LEU A 151 -3.60 -15.37 -13.65
CA LEU A 151 -4.16 -14.04 -13.85
C LEU A 151 -4.38 -13.73 -15.33
N VAL A 152 -3.38 -14.00 -16.20
CA VAL A 152 -3.50 -13.79 -17.64
C VAL A 152 -4.63 -14.63 -18.23
N SER A 153 -4.78 -15.89 -17.83
CA SER A 153 -5.88 -16.74 -18.31
C SER A 153 -7.25 -16.18 -17.95
N ASN A 154 -7.36 -15.46 -16.83
CA ASN A 154 -8.61 -14.88 -16.35
C ASN A 154 -9.04 -13.63 -17.15
N TYR A 155 -8.08 -12.85 -17.64
CA TYR A 155 -8.36 -11.59 -18.37
C TYR A 155 -8.31 -11.76 -19.91
N GLY A 156 -7.75 -12.85 -20.41
CA GLY A 156 -7.56 -13.08 -21.84
C GLY A 156 -6.66 -12.01 -22.46
N LEU A 157 -7.06 -11.52 -23.66
CA LEU A 157 -6.33 -10.48 -24.38
C LEU A 157 -6.66 -9.04 -23.93
N ARG A 158 -7.45 -8.88 -22.88
CA ARG A 158 -7.84 -7.57 -22.36
C ARG A 158 -6.82 -7.09 -21.34
N LEU A 159 -5.96 -6.18 -21.77
CA LEU A 159 -4.79 -5.76 -21.00
C LEU A 159 -5.11 -4.70 -19.93
N THR A 160 -6.16 -3.89 -20.16
CA THR A 160 -6.52 -2.80 -19.23
C THR A 160 -7.77 -3.10 -18.43
N THR A 161 -7.89 -2.51 -17.25
CA THR A 161 -9.07 -2.60 -16.38
C THR A 161 -10.33 -2.21 -17.14
N LYS A 162 -10.29 -1.08 -17.86
CA LYS A 162 -11.43 -0.64 -18.67
C LYS A 162 -11.80 -1.66 -19.74
N SER A 163 -10.85 -2.10 -20.56
CA SER A 163 -11.13 -3.05 -21.64
C SER A 163 -11.70 -4.37 -21.12
N TYR A 164 -11.26 -4.79 -19.93
CA TYR A 164 -11.78 -5.98 -19.28
C TYR A 164 -13.23 -5.79 -18.83
N LEU A 165 -13.51 -4.74 -18.05
CA LEU A 165 -14.85 -4.46 -17.54
C LEU A 165 -15.86 -4.19 -18.66
N ASP A 166 -15.49 -3.44 -19.70
CA ASP A 166 -16.33 -3.19 -20.88
C ASP A 166 -16.72 -4.48 -21.61
N GLY A 167 -15.86 -5.50 -21.53
CA GLY A 167 -16.12 -6.82 -22.07
C GLY A 167 -17.13 -7.63 -21.29
N LEU A 168 -17.37 -7.33 -20.03
CA LEU A 168 -18.35 -7.99 -19.18
C LEU A 168 -19.75 -7.40 -19.41
N LYS A 169 -20.41 -7.80 -20.52
CA LYS A 169 -21.70 -7.22 -20.93
C LYS A 169 -22.84 -7.46 -19.94
N TRP A 170 -22.70 -8.46 -19.08
CA TRP A 170 -23.65 -8.79 -18.02
C TRP A 170 -23.48 -7.94 -16.76
N LEU A 171 -22.35 -7.26 -16.59
CA LEU A 171 -22.05 -6.43 -15.43
C LEU A 171 -22.67 -5.04 -15.63
N PRO A 172 -23.52 -4.54 -14.68
CA PRO A 172 -24.12 -3.21 -14.77
C PRO A 172 -23.07 -2.10 -14.80
N GLU A 173 -23.33 -1.04 -15.54
CA GLU A 173 -22.36 0.06 -15.72
C GLU A 173 -21.97 0.72 -14.40
N GLY A 174 -22.94 0.99 -13.50
CA GLY A 174 -22.64 1.55 -12.19
C GLY A 174 -21.70 0.65 -11.37
N LEU A 175 -21.86 -0.66 -11.45
CA LEU A 175 -20.97 -1.58 -10.75
C LEU A 175 -19.56 -1.63 -11.40
N LYS A 176 -19.48 -1.50 -12.73
CA LYS A 176 -18.18 -1.35 -13.41
C LYS A 176 -17.45 -0.08 -12.96
N GLU A 177 -18.15 1.03 -12.82
CA GLU A 177 -17.56 2.29 -12.35
C GLU A 177 -17.09 2.14 -10.89
N ILE A 178 -17.90 1.54 -10.00
CA ILE A 178 -17.52 1.27 -8.61
C ILE A 178 -16.29 0.33 -8.54
N ILE A 179 -16.21 -0.68 -9.37
CA ILE A 179 -15.03 -1.54 -9.44
C ILE A 179 -13.83 -0.77 -9.96
N SER A 180 -14.01 0.04 -11.00
CA SER A 180 -12.91 0.76 -11.66
C SER A 180 -12.32 1.89 -10.82
N ILE A 181 -13.07 2.49 -9.89
CA ILE A 181 -12.55 3.56 -9.02
C ILE A 181 -11.34 3.09 -8.20
N HIS A 182 -11.25 1.79 -7.93
CA HIS A 182 -10.11 1.20 -7.22
C HIS A 182 -8.79 1.30 -7.97
N THR A 183 -8.77 1.64 -9.25
CA THR A 183 -7.53 1.95 -10.00
C THR A 183 -6.84 3.21 -9.46
N LEU A 184 -7.58 4.10 -8.77
CA LEU A 184 -7.01 5.24 -8.06
C LEU A 184 -6.04 4.84 -6.93
N ASN A 185 -6.11 3.61 -6.43
CA ASN A 185 -5.09 3.08 -5.52
C ASN A 185 -3.70 3.00 -6.18
N ALA A 186 -3.64 2.90 -7.51
CA ALA A 186 -2.42 3.04 -8.30
C ALA A 186 -2.22 4.48 -8.81
N GLY A 187 -3.16 5.38 -8.56
CA GLY A 187 -3.14 6.77 -9.04
C GLY A 187 -3.25 6.90 -10.56
N VAL A 188 -3.91 5.94 -11.23
CA VAL A 188 -3.94 5.84 -12.69
C VAL A 188 -5.36 5.54 -13.17
N ALA A 189 -5.73 6.06 -14.35
CA ALA A 189 -7.02 5.79 -14.98
C ALA A 189 -7.21 4.31 -15.37
N PRO A 190 -8.46 3.81 -15.41
CA PRO A 190 -8.76 2.41 -15.78
C PRO A 190 -8.26 2.01 -17.17
N GLU A 191 -8.16 2.97 -18.09
CA GLU A 191 -7.62 2.79 -19.45
C GLU A 191 -6.12 2.49 -19.47
N SER A 192 -5.41 2.96 -18.44
CA SER A 192 -3.95 2.86 -18.32
C SER A 192 -3.51 1.87 -17.24
N THR A 193 -4.45 1.26 -16.54
CA THR A 193 -4.19 0.30 -15.45
C THR A 193 -4.35 -1.12 -15.94
N LEU A 194 -3.50 -2.04 -15.52
CA LEU A 194 -3.59 -3.45 -15.88
C LEU A 194 -4.95 -4.05 -15.47
N ALA A 195 -5.47 -4.98 -16.25
CA ALA A 195 -6.77 -5.64 -16.04
C ALA A 195 -6.90 -6.29 -14.65
N LEU A 196 -5.78 -6.72 -14.06
CA LEU A 196 -5.77 -7.31 -12.72
C LEU A 196 -6.30 -6.37 -11.63
N PHE A 197 -6.27 -5.04 -11.83
CA PHE A 197 -6.83 -4.09 -10.88
C PHE A 197 -8.35 -4.18 -10.77
N ALA A 198 -9.06 -4.71 -11.77
CA ALA A 198 -10.48 -5.02 -11.64
C ALA A 198 -10.76 -6.05 -10.53
N THR A 199 -9.80 -6.89 -10.19
CA THR A 199 -9.93 -7.93 -9.15
C THR A 199 -9.85 -7.35 -7.73
N MET A 200 -9.26 -6.18 -7.55
CA MET A 200 -8.97 -5.62 -6.22
C MET A 200 -10.19 -5.58 -5.29
N PRO A 201 -11.34 -4.99 -5.65
CA PRO A 201 -12.45 -4.88 -4.71
C PRO A 201 -13.03 -6.25 -4.32
N ALA A 202 -13.01 -7.26 -5.21
CA ALA A 202 -13.46 -8.59 -4.88
C ALA A 202 -12.51 -9.31 -3.91
N VAL A 203 -11.19 -9.16 -4.10
CA VAL A 203 -10.19 -9.68 -3.15
C VAL A 203 -10.29 -8.96 -1.81
N MET A 204 -10.47 -7.64 -1.80
CA MET A 204 -10.69 -6.87 -0.57
C MET A 204 -11.95 -7.33 0.18
N ALA A 205 -13.02 -7.67 -0.52
CA ALA A 205 -14.26 -8.19 0.07
C ALA A 205 -14.07 -9.58 0.70
N THR A 206 -13.38 -10.49 0.00
CA THR A 206 -13.13 -11.87 0.47
C THR A 206 -12.08 -11.93 1.58
N GLN A 207 -10.97 -11.23 1.46
CA GLN A 207 -9.88 -11.20 2.45
C GLN A 207 -10.17 -10.34 3.67
N LYS A 208 -11.16 -9.47 3.56
CA LYS A 208 -11.45 -8.36 4.46
C LYS A 208 -10.37 -7.28 4.45
N VAL A 209 -10.82 -6.07 4.49
CA VAL A 209 -9.95 -4.92 4.75
C VAL A 209 -9.70 -4.87 6.25
N LEU A 210 -8.46 -4.66 6.65
CA LEU A 210 -8.07 -4.62 8.06
C LEU A 210 -7.69 -3.19 8.47
N VAL A 211 -7.95 -2.88 9.74
CA VAL A 211 -7.46 -1.67 10.40
C VAL A 211 -6.70 -2.08 11.66
N PRO A 212 -5.47 -1.61 11.89
CA PRO A 212 -4.78 -1.85 13.15
C PRO A 212 -5.51 -1.15 14.29
N VAL A 213 -5.66 -1.82 15.42
CA VAL A 213 -6.15 -1.19 16.65
C VAL A 213 -5.20 -0.06 17.03
N GLY A 214 -5.72 1.15 17.13
CA GLY A 214 -4.94 2.37 17.33
C GLY A 214 -4.60 3.13 16.03
N GLY A 215 -5.03 2.62 14.86
CA GLY A 215 -4.86 3.25 13.55
C GLY A 215 -3.65 2.72 12.76
N VAL A 216 -3.57 3.12 11.49
CA VAL A 216 -2.58 2.56 10.55
C VAL A 216 -1.13 2.96 10.90
N ASN A 217 -0.93 4.04 11.64
CA ASN A 217 0.40 4.42 12.12
C ASN A 217 1.00 3.40 13.10
N GLU A 218 0.21 2.46 13.65
CA GLU A 218 0.75 1.36 14.46
C GLU A 218 1.65 0.42 13.63
N ILE A 219 1.48 0.36 12.31
CA ILE A 219 2.35 -0.44 11.42
C ILE A 219 3.80 0.07 11.45
N PRO A 220 4.10 1.34 11.10
CA PRO A 220 5.48 1.83 11.19
C PRO A 220 6.03 1.81 12.61
N LEU A 221 5.21 2.03 13.65
CA LEU A 221 5.65 1.91 15.04
C LEU A 221 6.05 0.46 15.39
N THR A 222 5.30 -0.52 14.92
CA THR A 222 5.64 -1.95 15.07
C THR A 222 6.93 -2.28 14.32
N LEU A 223 7.07 -1.82 13.08
CA LEU A 223 8.29 -2.02 12.29
C LEU A 223 9.52 -1.37 12.94
N GLU A 224 9.38 -0.18 13.53
CA GLU A 224 10.46 0.46 14.29
C GLU A 224 10.89 -0.40 15.49
N LYS A 225 9.92 -0.89 16.29
CA LYS A 225 10.21 -1.76 17.43
C LYS A 225 10.95 -3.03 16.99
N LEU A 226 10.50 -3.66 15.91
CA LEU A 226 11.14 -4.85 15.34
C LEU A 226 12.55 -4.54 14.84
N ALA A 227 12.75 -3.41 14.15
CA ALA A 227 14.04 -2.98 13.66
C ALA A 227 15.03 -2.72 14.81
N ARG A 228 14.63 -1.93 15.80
CA ARG A 228 15.48 -1.63 16.97
C ARG A 228 15.81 -2.88 17.78
N HIS A 229 14.84 -3.78 17.97
CA HIS A 229 15.09 -5.05 18.64
C HIS A 229 16.11 -5.94 17.89
N ALA A 230 16.07 -5.90 16.56
CA ALA A 230 17.05 -6.59 15.72
C ALA A 230 18.44 -5.89 15.68
N GLY A 231 18.62 -4.75 16.35
CA GLY A 231 19.87 -4.02 16.44
C GLY A 231 20.08 -2.97 15.34
N VAL A 232 19.00 -2.46 14.75
CA VAL A 232 19.08 -1.34 13.79
C VAL A 232 19.29 -0.01 14.51
N ASP A 233 20.29 0.75 14.10
CA ASP A 233 20.44 2.14 14.47
C ASP A 233 19.56 3.01 13.57
N ILE A 234 18.71 3.87 14.16
CA ILE A 234 17.81 4.76 13.41
C ILE A 234 18.15 6.21 13.73
N ASN A 235 18.72 6.91 12.76
CA ASN A 235 19.13 8.31 12.84
C ASN A 235 18.07 9.19 12.20
N LEU A 236 17.34 9.93 13.03
CA LEU A 236 16.36 10.93 12.60
C LEU A 236 17.00 12.32 12.49
N ASN A 237 16.28 13.24 11.85
CA ASN A 237 16.76 14.61 11.61
C ASN A 237 18.12 14.64 10.90
N GLU A 238 18.37 13.68 10.02
CA GLU A 238 19.63 13.56 9.31
C GLU A 238 19.39 13.42 7.81
N LYS A 239 19.43 14.54 7.11
CA LYS A 239 19.12 14.60 5.69
C LYS A 239 20.31 14.14 4.85
N VAL A 240 20.06 13.18 3.97
CA VAL A 240 21.03 12.74 2.96
C VAL A 240 21.13 13.81 1.87
N ILE A 241 22.37 14.20 1.53
CA ILE A 241 22.67 15.23 0.53
C ILE A 241 23.49 14.71 -0.66
N GLY A 242 23.98 13.48 -0.59
CA GLY A 242 24.72 12.87 -1.70
C GLY A 242 24.96 11.39 -1.49
N LEU A 243 25.06 10.65 -2.59
CA LEU A 243 25.36 9.21 -2.63
C LEU A 243 26.56 8.94 -3.51
N GLY A 244 27.52 8.18 -2.98
CA GLY A 244 28.60 7.56 -3.73
C GLY A 244 28.36 6.06 -3.92
N LYS A 245 29.33 5.38 -4.53
CA LYS A 245 29.27 3.92 -4.78
C LYS A 245 29.13 3.10 -3.49
N ALA A 246 29.82 3.51 -2.43
CA ALA A 246 29.85 2.86 -1.13
C ALA A 246 29.75 3.87 0.03
N SER A 247 29.26 5.08 -0.23
CA SER A 247 29.23 6.16 0.75
C SER A 247 27.92 6.94 0.71
N VAL A 248 27.49 7.38 1.88
CA VAL A 248 26.34 8.27 2.06
C VAL A 248 26.83 9.54 2.73
N LYS A 249 26.57 10.68 2.12
CA LYS A 249 26.86 11.99 2.70
C LYS A 249 25.56 12.61 3.20
N THR A 250 25.57 13.03 4.45
CA THR A 250 24.47 13.77 5.09
C THR A 250 24.90 15.20 5.41
N GLU A 251 23.97 16.01 5.91
CA GLU A 251 24.27 17.34 6.43
C GLU A 251 25.17 17.29 7.67
N LYS A 252 25.22 16.14 8.38
CA LYS A 252 25.95 15.99 9.65
C LYS A 252 27.22 15.18 9.52
N ALA A 253 27.28 14.17 8.66
CA ALA A 253 28.37 13.21 8.60
C ALA A 253 28.51 12.55 7.22
N SER A 254 29.58 11.75 7.08
CA SER A 254 29.79 10.86 5.94
C SER A 254 29.91 9.42 6.44
N TYR A 255 29.20 8.51 5.82
CA TYR A 255 29.15 7.10 6.17
C TYR A 255 29.71 6.24 5.06
N GLN A 256 30.40 5.16 5.42
CA GLN A 256 30.79 4.11 4.49
C GLN A 256 29.92 2.88 4.71
N ALA A 257 29.55 2.18 3.64
CA ALA A 257 28.72 0.99 3.70
C ALA A 257 29.13 -0.04 2.63
N ASP A 258 28.95 -1.31 2.94
CA ASP A 258 29.11 -2.40 1.97
C ASP A 258 27.93 -2.43 0.98
N LEU A 259 26.76 -1.97 1.42
CA LEU A 259 25.53 -1.89 0.64
C LEU A 259 24.69 -0.68 1.09
N ILE A 260 24.15 0.02 0.11
CA ILE A 260 23.19 1.10 0.34
C ILE A 260 21.84 0.68 -0.27
N VAL A 261 20.80 0.73 0.53
CA VAL A 261 19.41 0.46 0.11
C VAL A 261 18.62 1.74 0.22
N SER A 262 18.04 2.21 -0.88
CA SER A 262 17.19 3.40 -0.87
C SER A 262 15.71 3.01 -0.85
N SER A 263 14.99 3.48 0.15
CA SER A 263 13.53 3.49 0.19
C SER A 263 12.93 4.88 -0.10
N LEU A 264 13.75 5.80 -0.57
CA LEU A 264 13.33 7.11 -1.02
C LEU A 264 12.67 7.02 -2.41
N ASP A 265 11.94 8.06 -2.77
CA ASP A 265 11.42 8.21 -4.14
C ASP A 265 12.57 8.09 -5.17
N ALA A 266 12.29 7.42 -6.29
CA ALA A 266 13.30 7.16 -7.31
C ALA A 266 13.93 8.45 -7.87
N LYS A 267 13.13 9.53 -8.04
CA LYS A 267 13.65 10.82 -8.49
C LYS A 267 14.61 11.44 -7.45
N VAL A 268 14.28 11.29 -6.17
CA VAL A 268 15.16 11.76 -5.09
C VAL A 268 16.47 10.96 -5.09
N THR A 269 16.38 9.65 -5.21
CA THR A 269 17.55 8.76 -5.28
C THR A 269 18.45 9.09 -6.48
N ASP A 270 17.86 9.27 -7.67
CA ASP A 270 18.62 9.63 -8.88
C ASP A 270 19.31 11.00 -8.74
N ARG A 271 18.63 11.97 -8.13
CA ARG A 271 19.23 13.29 -7.82
C ARG A 271 20.44 13.17 -6.86
N LEU A 272 20.28 12.37 -5.81
CA LEU A 272 21.36 12.13 -4.84
C LEU A 272 22.57 11.42 -5.47
N LEU A 273 22.34 10.60 -6.50
CA LEU A 273 23.38 9.95 -7.31
C LEU A 273 24.02 10.88 -8.36
N GLY A 274 23.57 12.15 -8.45
CA GLY A 274 24.03 13.09 -9.47
C GLY A 274 23.59 12.74 -10.90
N LYS A 275 22.62 11.83 -11.06
CA LYS A 275 22.07 11.51 -12.37
C LYS A 275 21.19 12.66 -12.86
N LYS A 276 21.38 13.05 -14.12
CA LYS A 276 20.42 13.93 -14.78
C LYS A 276 19.08 13.19 -14.85
N THR A 277 18.12 13.60 -14.05
CA THR A 277 16.73 13.15 -14.20
C THR A 277 16.25 13.69 -15.55
N GLU A 278 16.24 12.84 -16.55
CA GLU A 278 15.50 13.17 -17.77
C GLU A 278 14.04 13.29 -17.37
N GLU A 279 13.51 14.51 -17.34
CA GLU A 279 12.09 14.79 -17.16
C GLU A 279 11.23 14.31 -18.33
N LYS A 280 11.79 13.48 -19.21
CA LYS A 280 11.13 12.93 -20.36
C LYS A 280 9.88 12.14 -19.95
N ASN A 281 8.74 12.85 -20.06
CA ASN A 281 7.39 12.29 -20.29
C ASN A 281 6.91 11.15 -19.37
N ARG A 282 7.35 11.08 -18.11
CA ARG A 282 6.69 10.22 -17.13
C ARG A 282 5.40 10.92 -16.70
N LYS A 283 4.27 10.42 -17.19
CA LYS A 283 2.97 10.83 -16.65
C LYS A 283 3.01 10.61 -15.13
N MET A 284 2.75 11.67 -14.39
CA MET A 284 2.58 11.57 -12.94
C MET A 284 1.28 10.83 -12.63
N SER A 285 1.22 10.12 -11.51
CA SER A 285 -0.04 9.65 -10.96
C SER A 285 -0.91 10.83 -10.52
N CYS A 286 -2.20 10.60 -10.31
CA CYS A 286 -3.10 11.63 -9.81
C CYS A 286 -2.61 12.20 -8.47
N SER A 287 -2.94 13.46 -8.22
CA SER A 287 -2.77 14.12 -6.93
C SER A 287 -4.06 14.08 -6.13
N GLY A 288 -3.98 14.16 -4.81
CA GLY A 288 -5.13 14.26 -3.92
C GLY A 288 -4.91 15.35 -2.87
N VAL A 289 -6.02 15.89 -2.38
CA VAL A 289 -6.04 16.78 -1.22
C VAL A 289 -6.74 16.04 -0.08
N ALA A 290 -6.12 16.03 1.09
CA ALA A 290 -6.71 15.44 2.29
C ALA A 290 -7.08 16.56 3.27
N ILE A 291 -8.28 16.48 3.84
CA ILE A 291 -8.77 17.36 4.89
C ILE A 291 -8.92 16.53 6.15
N TYR A 292 -8.34 16.99 7.24
CA TYR A 292 -8.44 16.38 8.57
C TYR A 292 -9.22 17.33 9.45
N ALA A 293 -10.32 16.86 10.01
CA ALA A 293 -11.21 17.67 10.82
C ALA A 293 -11.58 16.97 12.14
N VAL A 294 -11.69 17.73 13.22
CA VAL A 294 -12.36 17.33 14.45
C VAL A 294 -13.77 17.89 14.39
N LEU A 295 -14.76 17.08 14.71
CA LEU A 295 -16.15 17.46 14.71
C LEU A 295 -16.60 17.71 16.15
N ASP A 296 -17.50 18.67 16.33
CA ASP A 296 -18.11 19.00 17.64
C ASP A 296 -19.16 17.96 18.04
N GLU A 297 -19.71 17.23 17.07
CA GLU A 297 -20.75 16.22 17.26
C GLU A 297 -20.31 14.88 16.63
N ASP A 298 -20.91 13.80 17.12
CA ASP A 298 -20.69 12.47 16.56
C ASP A 298 -21.23 12.39 15.13
N LEU A 299 -20.57 11.56 14.31
CA LEU A 299 -21.09 11.26 12.99
C LEU A 299 -22.47 10.57 13.06
N PRO A 300 -23.36 10.77 12.09
CA PRO A 300 -24.65 10.11 12.06
C PRO A 300 -24.52 8.59 12.24
N ALA A 301 -25.46 8.01 13.00
CA ALA A 301 -25.49 6.57 13.24
C ALA A 301 -25.50 5.79 11.91
N GLY A 302 -24.65 4.78 11.82
CA GLY A 302 -24.50 3.97 10.62
C GLY A 302 -23.53 4.52 9.57
N THR A 303 -22.86 5.68 9.83
CA THR A 303 -21.77 6.16 8.98
C THR A 303 -20.68 5.10 8.87
N LYS A 304 -20.29 4.79 7.62
CA LYS A 304 -19.28 3.78 7.35
C LYS A 304 -17.87 4.34 7.50
N THR A 305 -16.94 3.45 7.83
CA THR A 305 -15.52 3.80 7.98
C THR A 305 -14.91 4.38 6.70
N HIS A 306 -15.39 3.87 5.54
CA HIS A 306 -14.92 4.30 4.24
C HIS A 306 -16.11 4.56 3.32
N SER A 307 -16.29 5.80 2.90
CA SER A 307 -17.34 6.24 1.98
C SER A 307 -16.74 6.94 0.78
N VAL A 308 -17.24 6.61 -0.40
CA VAL A 308 -16.76 7.15 -1.67
C VAL A 308 -17.93 7.81 -2.41
N ILE A 309 -17.81 9.10 -2.67
CA ILE A 309 -18.74 9.82 -3.56
C ILE A 309 -18.20 9.69 -4.98
N MET A 310 -18.92 8.94 -5.80
CA MET A 310 -18.53 8.71 -7.19
C MET A 310 -18.73 9.97 -8.04
N PRO A 311 -17.80 10.26 -8.97
CA PRO A 311 -17.97 11.40 -9.88
C PRO A 311 -19.14 11.18 -10.84
N ASP A 312 -19.82 12.27 -11.22
CA ASP A 312 -20.88 12.23 -12.24
C ASP A 312 -20.34 11.87 -13.62
N ASP A 313 -19.12 12.34 -13.94
CA ASP A 313 -18.36 12.00 -15.14
C ASP A 313 -16.99 11.42 -14.76
N PRO A 314 -16.84 10.08 -14.72
CA PRO A 314 -15.56 9.44 -14.42
C PRO A 314 -14.46 9.78 -15.45
N ALA A 315 -14.84 10.05 -16.70
CA ALA A 315 -13.86 10.38 -17.73
C ALA A 315 -13.26 11.77 -17.52
N ALA A 316 -14.01 12.71 -16.95
CA ALA A 316 -13.51 14.02 -16.58
C ALA A 316 -12.49 13.94 -15.43
N LEU A 317 -12.72 13.05 -14.44
CA LEU A 317 -11.82 12.84 -13.31
C LEU A 317 -10.39 12.47 -13.74
N HIS A 318 -10.25 11.75 -14.85
CA HIS A 318 -8.97 11.25 -15.33
C HIS A 318 -8.30 12.14 -16.40
N LYS A 319 -8.95 13.22 -16.83
CA LYS A 319 -8.42 14.15 -17.84
C LYS A 319 -7.71 15.36 -17.22
N SER A 320 -7.90 15.61 -15.94
CA SER A 320 -7.24 16.66 -15.17
C SER A 320 -5.87 16.13 -14.64
#